data_9ba919e4d07d1addc5586d1c1b339570
#
_entry.id   9ba919e4d07d1addc5586d1c1b339570
#
_cell.length_a   1.000
_cell.length_b   1.000
_cell.length_c   1.000
_cell.angle_alpha   90.00
_cell.angle_beta   90.00
_cell.angle_gamma   90.00
#
_symmetry.space_group_name_H-M   'P 1'
#
loop_
_entity.id
_entity.type
_entity.pdbx_description
1 polymer ?
#
loop_
_entity_poly.entity_id
_entity_poly.type
_entity_poly.pdbx_seq_one_letter_code
_entity_poly.pdbx_strand_id
1 'polypeptide(L)'
;GGNVAIDVARTVIRLGVKDVTIVYRRTEKDMKADALEVKEAREDGVKFLFEHKPVEIVSKDGKITAFRCECGDVKCDTVIAAIGQKIDLGGIAAEGLALTDKDTVIAKELTYQTNVPDIFAGGDVQTGPKFVIDAIAAGREAAISMHRYMRPHSSLTLNRNRRDYIELDKSKVVLPIDKLKAPERQCEAYESLTEEQVKFETSRCLGCGASIVDENRCIGCGLCTTRCHFDAIHLSRDVPECSNLVPREDTMKVMLPYMAKRAAKIAIKDLKAKLGK
;
A
#
# COMPACT_ATOMS: atom_id res chain seq x y z
N GLY A 1 5.51 -17.58 -10.92
CA GLY A 1 5.91 -17.58 -9.51
C GLY A 1 5.82 -16.22 -8.84
N GLY A 2 5.10 -15.26 -9.44
CA GLY A 2 4.74 -13.98 -8.82
C GLY A 2 3.25 -13.94 -8.50
N ASN A 3 2.77 -12.82 -7.90
CA ASN A 3 1.37 -12.64 -7.49
C ASN A 3 0.38 -12.87 -8.63
N VAL A 4 0.69 -12.44 -9.86
CA VAL A 4 -0.19 -12.67 -11.03
C VAL A 4 -0.46 -14.16 -11.26
N ALA A 5 0.54 -15.03 -11.08
CA ALA A 5 0.34 -16.48 -11.23
C ALA A 5 -0.60 -17.04 -10.15
N ILE A 6 -0.47 -16.53 -8.93
CA ILE A 6 -1.34 -16.91 -7.80
C ILE A 6 -2.77 -16.43 -8.06
N ASP A 7 -2.96 -15.17 -8.44
CA ASP A 7 -4.27 -14.59 -8.71
C ASP A 7 -5.01 -15.33 -9.83
N VAL A 8 -4.31 -15.61 -10.93
CA VAL A 8 -4.86 -16.38 -12.04
C VAL A 8 -5.28 -17.78 -11.60
N ALA A 9 -4.41 -18.50 -10.89
CA ALA A 9 -4.69 -19.87 -10.46
C ALA A 9 -5.89 -19.93 -9.51
N ARG A 10 -5.95 -19.03 -8.53
CA ARG A 10 -7.07 -18.92 -7.58
C ARG A 10 -8.38 -18.54 -8.30
N THR A 11 -8.31 -17.62 -9.24
CA THR A 11 -9.47 -17.24 -10.05
C THR A 11 -10.00 -18.41 -10.86
N VAL A 12 -9.12 -19.16 -11.51
CA VAL A 12 -9.49 -20.34 -12.33
C VAL A 12 -10.15 -21.43 -11.49
N ILE A 13 -9.65 -21.70 -10.27
CA ILE A 13 -10.31 -22.62 -9.33
C ILE A 13 -11.72 -22.14 -8.97
N ARG A 14 -11.88 -20.85 -8.65
CA ARG A 14 -13.18 -20.24 -8.31
C ARG A 14 -14.18 -20.28 -9.47
N LEU A 15 -13.69 -20.31 -10.71
CA LEU A 15 -14.52 -20.54 -11.90
C LEU A 15 -14.93 -22.01 -12.09
N GLY A 16 -14.52 -22.90 -11.18
CA GLY A 16 -14.94 -24.31 -11.15
C GLY A 16 -13.99 -25.29 -11.83
N VAL A 17 -12.79 -24.86 -12.24
CA VAL A 17 -11.76 -25.76 -12.77
C VAL A 17 -11.15 -26.56 -11.63
N LYS A 18 -11.21 -27.89 -11.70
CA LYS A 18 -10.82 -28.77 -10.60
C LYS A 18 -9.31 -29.03 -10.49
N ASP A 19 -8.60 -28.92 -11.59
CA ASP A 19 -7.17 -29.24 -11.64
C ASP A 19 -6.37 -28.05 -12.17
N VAL A 20 -5.83 -27.27 -11.25
CA VAL A 20 -5.04 -26.10 -11.53
C VAL A 20 -3.65 -26.27 -10.92
N THR A 21 -2.64 -26.15 -11.76
CA THR A 21 -1.25 -26.37 -11.35
C THR A 21 -0.38 -25.17 -11.74
N ILE A 22 0.33 -24.61 -10.79
CA ILE A 22 1.38 -23.61 -11.04
C ILE A 22 2.68 -24.34 -11.28
N VAL A 23 3.26 -24.16 -12.45
CA VAL A 23 4.57 -24.67 -12.82
C VAL A 23 5.62 -23.57 -12.66
N TYR A 24 6.61 -23.78 -11.81
CA TYR A 24 7.65 -22.80 -11.51
C TYR A 24 9.06 -23.38 -11.66
N ARG A 25 9.93 -22.63 -12.36
CA ARG A 25 11.29 -23.10 -12.72
C ARG A 25 12.31 -23.12 -11.59
N ARG A 26 11.99 -22.52 -10.45
CA ARG A 26 12.86 -22.43 -9.27
C ARG A 26 12.21 -23.10 -8.08
N THR A 27 12.85 -22.96 -6.91
CA THR A 27 12.31 -23.46 -5.65
C THR A 27 11.20 -22.55 -5.10
N GLU A 28 10.44 -23.04 -4.14
CA GLU A 28 9.41 -22.25 -3.46
C GLU A 28 9.99 -20.98 -2.82
N LYS A 29 11.20 -21.06 -2.25
CA LYS A 29 11.86 -19.92 -1.61
C LYS A 29 12.19 -18.77 -2.57
N ASP A 30 12.30 -19.09 -3.87
CA ASP A 30 12.56 -18.10 -4.91
C ASP A 30 11.29 -17.44 -5.45
N MET A 31 10.12 -17.83 -4.99
CA MET A 31 8.87 -17.20 -5.40
C MET A 31 8.84 -15.74 -4.96
N LYS A 32 8.40 -14.88 -5.88
CA LYS A 32 8.20 -13.46 -5.59
C LYS A 32 6.79 -13.14 -5.12
N ALA A 33 5.91 -14.12 -5.13
CA ALA A 33 4.56 -14.00 -4.62
C ALA A 33 4.57 -13.87 -3.10
N ASP A 34 3.58 -13.17 -2.55
CA ASP A 34 3.38 -13.07 -1.11
C ASP A 34 3.16 -14.45 -0.49
N ALA A 35 3.86 -14.74 0.61
CA ALA A 35 3.82 -16.04 1.26
C ALA A 35 2.41 -16.41 1.77
N LEU A 36 1.63 -15.40 2.19
CA LEU A 36 0.25 -15.61 2.61
C LEU A 36 -0.62 -16.00 1.42
N GLU A 37 -0.48 -15.33 0.28
CA GLU A 37 -1.23 -15.67 -0.94
C GLU A 37 -0.87 -17.07 -1.47
N VAL A 38 0.41 -17.47 -1.40
CA VAL A 38 0.83 -18.84 -1.75
C VAL A 38 0.16 -19.87 -0.83
N LYS A 39 0.13 -19.60 0.48
CA LYS A 39 -0.57 -20.46 1.45
C LYS A 39 -2.06 -20.58 1.12
N GLU A 40 -2.70 -19.44 0.89
CA GLU A 40 -4.13 -19.39 0.53
C GLU A 40 -4.44 -20.11 -0.78
N ALA A 41 -3.57 -20.00 -1.78
CA ALA A 41 -3.73 -20.73 -3.03
C ALA A 41 -3.69 -22.26 -2.84
N ARG A 42 -2.83 -22.75 -1.92
CA ARG A 42 -2.81 -24.17 -1.54
C ARG A 42 -4.10 -24.60 -0.84
N GLU A 43 -4.60 -23.75 0.05
CA GLU A 43 -5.88 -23.98 0.74
C GLU A 43 -7.06 -24.01 -0.25
N ASP A 44 -7.01 -23.19 -1.31
CA ASP A 44 -7.97 -23.18 -2.41
C ASP A 44 -7.83 -24.42 -3.35
N GLY A 45 -6.77 -25.23 -3.18
CA GLY A 45 -6.56 -26.48 -3.94
C GLY A 45 -5.61 -26.34 -5.14
N VAL A 46 -4.90 -25.21 -5.28
CA VAL A 46 -3.87 -25.04 -6.32
C VAL A 46 -2.69 -25.97 -6.07
N LYS A 47 -2.28 -26.73 -7.08
CA LYS A 47 -1.08 -27.57 -7.05
C LYS A 47 0.15 -26.76 -7.48
N PHE A 48 1.31 -27.11 -6.93
CA PHE A 48 2.58 -26.47 -7.26
C PHE A 48 3.60 -27.49 -7.70
N LEU A 49 4.24 -27.24 -8.85
CA LEU A 49 5.38 -27.99 -9.34
C LEU A 49 6.59 -27.04 -9.40
N PHE A 50 7.48 -27.21 -8.45
CA PHE A 50 8.72 -26.43 -8.37
C PHE A 50 9.85 -27.10 -9.16
N GLU A 51 10.87 -26.35 -9.54
CA GLU A 51 12.04 -26.82 -10.28
C GLU A 51 11.71 -27.43 -11.66
N HIS A 52 10.53 -27.07 -12.17
CA HIS A 52 10.04 -27.50 -13.48
C HIS A 52 10.27 -26.38 -14.50
N LYS A 53 11.40 -26.46 -15.22
CA LYS A 53 11.73 -25.46 -16.23
C LYS A 53 10.96 -25.76 -17.52
N PRO A 54 10.15 -24.78 -17.98
CA PRO A 54 9.37 -24.92 -19.21
C PRO A 54 10.27 -25.12 -20.47
N VAL A 55 9.85 -25.99 -21.36
CA VAL A 55 10.50 -26.23 -22.65
C VAL A 55 9.57 -25.85 -23.80
N GLU A 56 8.39 -26.45 -23.89
CA GLU A 56 7.43 -26.21 -24.96
C GLU A 56 6.00 -26.56 -24.59
N ILE A 57 5.05 -26.06 -25.36
CA ILE A 57 3.63 -26.46 -25.29
C ILE A 57 3.40 -27.53 -26.35
N VAL A 58 3.04 -28.73 -25.91
CA VAL A 58 2.74 -29.84 -26.82
C VAL A 58 1.29 -29.76 -27.26
N SER A 59 1.06 -29.72 -28.56
CA SER A 59 -0.29 -29.72 -29.13
C SER A 59 -0.46 -30.82 -30.16
N LYS A 60 -1.68 -31.33 -30.29
CA LYS A 60 -2.10 -32.27 -31.31
C LYS A 60 -3.45 -31.83 -31.88
N ASP A 61 -3.54 -31.80 -33.20
CA ASP A 61 -4.74 -31.38 -33.92
C ASP A 61 -5.28 -29.97 -33.46
N GLY A 62 -4.35 -29.04 -33.19
CA GLY A 62 -4.69 -27.69 -32.76
C GLY A 62 -5.13 -27.57 -31.28
N LYS A 63 -5.09 -28.65 -30.51
CA LYS A 63 -5.43 -28.67 -29.08
C LYS A 63 -4.18 -28.94 -28.25
N ILE A 64 -4.02 -28.22 -27.13
CA ILE A 64 -2.96 -28.46 -26.15
C ILE A 64 -3.24 -29.81 -25.48
N THR A 65 -2.19 -30.63 -25.36
CA THR A 65 -2.26 -31.95 -24.72
C THR A 65 -1.32 -32.09 -23.54
N ALA A 66 -0.24 -31.32 -23.52
CA ALA A 66 0.71 -31.30 -22.41
C ALA A 66 1.56 -30.02 -22.42
N PHE A 67 2.13 -29.72 -21.26
CA PHE A 67 3.16 -28.71 -21.06
C PHE A 67 4.46 -29.43 -20.71
N ARG A 68 5.44 -29.35 -21.64
CA ARG A 68 6.73 -30.02 -21.50
C ARG A 68 7.68 -29.21 -20.65
N CYS A 69 8.25 -29.86 -19.64
CA CYS A 69 9.32 -29.35 -18.80
C CYS A 69 10.58 -30.21 -18.97
N GLU A 70 11.74 -29.73 -18.55
CA GLU A 70 12.99 -30.50 -18.58
C GLU A 70 12.89 -31.83 -17.82
N CYS A 71 12.05 -31.91 -16.81
CA CYS A 71 11.85 -33.07 -15.93
C CYS A 71 10.68 -33.97 -16.35
N GLY A 72 9.94 -33.65 -17.42
CA GLY A 72 8.82 -34.43 -17.90
C GLY A 72 7.64 -33.61 -18.37
N ASP A 73 6.63 -34.28 -18.89
CA ASP A 73 5.42 -33.66 -19.43
C ASP A 73 4.33 -33.57 -18.38
N VAL A 74 3.72 -32.39 -18.23
CA VAL A 74 2.54 -32.12 -17.40
C VAL A 74 1.32 -32.11 -18.31
N LYS A 75 0.40 -33.07 -18.13
CA LYS A 75 -0.83 -33.15 -18.93
C LYS A 75 -1.70 -31.93 -18.62
N CYS A 76 -2.14 -31.22 -19.65
CA CYS A 76 -3.06 -30.09 -19.53
C CYS A 76 -3.74 -29.84 -20.88
N ASP A 77 -4.87 -29.16 -20.84
CA ASP A 77 -5.62 -28.67 -22.00
C ASP A 77 -5.46 -27.16 -22.21
N THR A 78 -5.05 -26.46 -21.19
CA THR A 78 -4.91 -24.99 -21.18
C THR A 78 -3.62 -24.61 -20.49
N VAL A 79 -2.90 -23.65 -21.06
CA VAL A 79 -1.69 -23.05 -20.48
C VAL A 79 -1.85 -21.55 -20.43
N ILE A 80 -1.68 -20.97 -19.24
CA ILE A 80 -1.73 -19.52 -19.02
C ILE A 80 -0.32 -19.05 -18.63
N ALA A 81 0.24 -18.16 -19.43
CA ALA A 81 1.58 -17.63 -19.19
C ALA A 81 1.53 -16.45 -18.21
N ALA A 82 2.07 -16.65 -17.00
CA ALA A 82 2.26 -15.62 -15.96
C ALA A 82 3.76 -15.46 -15.66
N ILE A 83 4.55 -15.21 -16.68
CA ILE A 83 6.03 -15.19 -16.64
C ILE A 83 6.64 -13.82 -16.35
N GLY A 84 5.78 -12.80 -16.15
CA GLY A 84 6.17 -11.40 -15.96
C GLY A 84 6.04 -10.58 -17.24
N GLN A 85 6.29 -9.30 -17.09
CA GLN A 85 6.23 -8.31 -18.16
C GLN A 85 7.57 -7.59 -18.27
N LYS A 86 7.90 -7.09 -19.45
CA LYS A 86 9.03 -6.22 -19.71
C LYS A 86 8.49 -4.86 -20.17
N ILE A 87 9.17 -3.80 -19.77
CA ILE A 87 8.83 -2.46 -20.23
C ILE A 87 9.24 -2.34 -21.70
N ASP A 88 8.34 -1.87 -22.53
CA ASP A 88 8.59 -1.44 -23.89
C ASP A 88 8.43 0.08 -23.95
N LEU A 89 9.53 0.77 -24.15
CA LEU A 89 9.56 2.23 -24.22
C LEU A 89 9.16 2.76 -25.60
N GLY A 90 9.07 1.90 -26.61
CA GLY A 90 8.75 2.31 -27.98
C GLY A 90 9.63 3.47 -28.45
N GLY A 91 9.00 4.49 -29.06
CA GLY A 91 9.68 5.71 -29.54
C GLY A 91 10.23 6.61 -28.44
N ILE A 92 9.79 6.48 -27.20
CA ILE A 92 10.24 7.33 -26.07
C ILE A 92 11.73 7.09 -25.76
N ALA A 93 12.26 5.91 -26.08
CA ALA A 93 13.67 5.61 -25.90
C ALA A 93 14.59 6.54 -26.70
N ALA A 94 14.10 7.13 -27.80
CA ALA A 94 14.86 8.05 -28.66
C ALA A 94 15.00 9.48 -28.08
N GLU A 95 14.27 9.82 -27.03
CA GLU A 95 14.26 11.15 -26.43
C GLU A 95 15.48 11.47 -25.52
N GLY A 96 16.51 10.64 -25.54
CA GLY A 96 17.72 10.84 -24.75
C GLY A 96 17.56 10.60 -23.26
N LEU A 97 16.57 9.81 -22.88
CA LEU A 97 16.33 9.43 -21.49
C LEU A 97 17.42 8.48 -20.97
N ALA A 98 17.86 8.72 -19.75
CA ALA A 98 18.75 7.79 -19.06
C ALA A 98 17.96 6.55 -18.61
N LEU A 99 18.48 5.37 -18.94
CA LEU A 99 17.85 4.09 -18.64
C LEU A 99 18.72 3.27 -17.68
N THR A 100 18.08 2.39 -16.95
CA THR A 100 18.75 1.35 -16.16
C THR A 100 19.09 0.15 -17.04
N ASP A 101 19.89 -0.79 -16.53
CA ASP A 101 20.20 -2.07 -17.19
C ASP A 101 18.97 -2.93 -17.52
N LYS A 102 17.81 -2.58 -16.96
CA LYS A 102 16.53 -3.26 -17.17
C LYS A 102 15.59 -2.52 -18.12
N ASP A 103 16.08 -1.56 -18.85
CA ASP A 103 15.33 -0.69 -19.76
C ASP A 103 14.23 0.14 -19.04
N THR A 104 14.40 0.46 -17.75
CA THR A 104 13.50 1.38 -17.06
C THR A 104 14.09 2.79 -17.00
N VAL A 105 13.23 3.81 -17.02
CA VAL A 105 13.65 5.21 -17.03
C VAL A 105 14.17 5.63 -15.66
N ILE A 106 15.36 6.24 -15.63
CA ILE A 106 15.93 6.81 -14.41
C ILE A 106 15.24 8.14 -14.12
N ALA A 107 14.57 8.24 -12.99
CA ALA A 107 13.98 9.47 -12.50
C ALA A 107 14.32 9.72 -11.03
N LYS A 108 14.36 10.99 -10.64
CA LYS A 108 14.62 11.39 -9.24
C LYS A 108 13.50 10.89 -8.34
N GLU A 109 13.85 10.23 -7.27
CA GLU A 109 12.93 9.54 -6.38
C GLU A 109 11.85 10.44 -5.78
N LEU A 110 12.20 11.68 -5.43
CA LEU A 110 11.30 12.64 -4.79
C LEU A 110 10.44 13.40 -5.79
N THR A 111 10.99 13.72 -6.96
CA THR A 111 10.34 14.63 -7.92
C THR A 111 9.84 13.95 -9.17
N TYR A 112 10.24 12.69 -9.38
CA TYR A 112 9.95 11.92 -10.60
C TYR A 112 10.49 12.56 -11.90
N GLN A 113 11.35 13.59 -11.79
CA GLN A 113 11.98 14.25 -12.91
C GLN A 113 13.12 13.39 -13.46
N THR A 114 13.17 13.22 -14.76
CA THR A 114 14.24 12.48 -15.46
C THR A 114 15.50 13.34 -15.63
N ASN A 115 16.47 12.82 -16.39
CA ASN A 115 17.62 13.63 -16.86
C ASN A 115 17.21 14.71 -17.86
N VAL A 116 16.07 14.57 -18.55
CA VAL A 116 15.49 15.60 -19.41
C VAL A 116 14.54 16.44 -18.56
N PRO A 117 14.79 17.75 -18.39
CA PRO A 117 14.15 18.56 -17.34
C PRO A 117 12.63 18.67 -17.40
N ASP A 118 12.03 18.59 -18.56
CA ASP A 118 10.60 18.68 -18.84
C ASP A 118 9.89 17.31 -18.92
N ILE A 119 10.65 16.22 -18.76
CA ILE A 119 10.10 14.87 -18.75
C ILE A 119 10.10 14.30 -17.32
N PHE A 120 8.95 13.77 -16.92
CA PHE A 120 8.72 13.12 -15.63
C PHE A 120 8.28 11.68 -15.86
N ALA A 121 8.80 10.74 -15.07
CA ALA A 121 8.48 9.33 -15.19
C ALA A 121 8.16 8.73 -13.83
N GLY A 122 7.13 7.88 -13.76
CA GLY A 122 6.73 7.16 -12.57
C GLY A 122 5.93 5.90 -12.90
N GLY A 123 5.70 5.05 -11.91
CA GLY A 123 5.08 3.74 -12.11
C GLY A 123 6.02 2.75 -12.78
N ASP A 124 5.47 1.78 -13.49
CA ASP A 124 6.21 0.64 -14.06
C ASP A 124 7.34 1.07 -14.99
N VAL A 125 7.19 2.15 -15.73
CA VAL A 125 8.23 2.69 -16.61
C VAL A 125 9.49 3.09 -15.85
N GLN A 126 9.39 3.44 -14.58
CA GLN A 126 10.51 3.81 -13.71
C GLN A 126 10.99 2.64 -12.85
N THR A 127 10.08 1.88 -12.27
CA THR A 127 10.41 0.88 -11.25
C THR A 127 10.45 -0.56 -11.77
N GLY A 128 9.99 -0.79 -13.00
CA GLY A 128 9.55 -2.10 -13.46
C GLY A 128 8.16 -2.45 -12.90
N PRO A 129 7.57 -3.58 -13.32
CA PRO A 129 6.23 -3.98 -12.92
C PRO A 129 6.05 -4.04 -11.40
N LYS A 130 5.08 -3.27 -10.88
CA LYS A 130 4.67 -3.20 -9.47
C LYS A 130 3.14 -3.16 -9.34
N PHE A 131 2.63 -2.80 -8.17
CA PHE A 131 1.21 -2.66 -7.92
C PHE A 131 0.63 -1.38 -8.54
N VAL A 132 -0.63 -1.44 -8.95
CA VAL A 132 -1.37 -0.28 -9.50
C VAL A 132 -1.35 0.90 -8.54
N ILE A 133 -1.42 0.66 -7.23
CA ILE A 133 -1.41 1.72 -6.23
C ILE A 133 -0.08 2.50 -6.21
N ASP A 134 1.05 1.82 -6.49
CA ASP A 134 2.36 2.47 -6.61
C ASP A 134 2.39 3.41 -7.82
N ALA A 135 1.81 2.98 -8.95
CA ALA A 135 1.71 3.80 -10.15
C ALA A 135 0.81 5.03 -9.93
N ILE A 136 -0.32 4.87 -9.23
CA ILE A 136 -1.21 5.98 -8.85
C ILE A 136 -0.49 6.98 -7.95
N ALA A 137 0.24 6.50 -6.94
CA ALA A 137 1.01 7.34 -6.05
C ALA A 137 2.12 8.11 -6.81
N ALA A 138 2.87 7.43 -7.67
CA ALA A 138 3.90 8.03 -8.50
C ALA A 138 3.32 9.09 -9.44
N GLY A 139 2.19 8.81 -10.10
CA GLY A 139 1.50 9.75 -10.99
C GLY A 139 1.05 11.01 -10.26
N ARG A 140 0.49 10.87 -9.06
CA ARG A 140 0.10 12.00 -8.21
C ARG A 140 1.30 12.89 -7.85
N GLU A 141 2.39 12.29 -7.41
CA GLU A 141 3.59 13.01 -7.03
C GLU A 141 4.29 13.66 -8.25
N ALA A 142 4.32 12.97 -9.39
CA ALA A 142 4.82 13.53 -10.63
C ALA A 142 3.98 14.73 -11.10
N ALA A 143 2.65 14.67 -11.01
CA ALA A 143 1.77 15.78 -11.35
C ALA A 143 2.04 17.04 -10.50
N ILE A 144 2.31 16.89 -9.19
CA ILE A 144 2.71 17.98 -8.33
C ILE A 144 4.05 18.58 -8.80
N SER A 145 4.99 17.73 -9.22
CA SER A 145 6.28 18.19 -9.75
C SER A 145 6.12 18.95 -11.05
N MET A 146 5.32 18.44 -11.99
CA MET A 146 5.02 19.11 -13.27
C MET A 146 4.37 20.48 -13.04
N HIS A 147 3.37 20.52 -12.15
CA HIS A 147 2.71 21.77 -11.80
C HIS A 147 3.68 22.83 -11.23
N ARG A 148 4.59 22.40 -10.35
CA ARG A 148 5.62 23.29 -9.80
C ARG A 148 6.67 23.67 -10.83
N TYR A 149 7.04 22.77 -11.71
CA TYR A 149 8.00 23.04 -12.79
C TYR A 149 7.52 24.12 -13.73
N MET A 150 6.24 24.14 -14.07
CA MET A 150 5.63 25.15 -14.92
C MET A 150 5.47 26.52 -14.25
N ARG A 151 5.65 26.62 -12.91
CA ARG A 151 5.54 27.89 -12.19
C ARG A 151 6.90 28.52 -11.96
N PRO A 152 7.12 29.76 -12.40
CA PRO A 152 8.35 30.50 -12.11
C PRO A 152 8.65 30.52 -10.61
N HIS A 153 9.92 30.38 -10.25
CA HIS A 153 10.40 30.42 -8.86
C HIS A 153 9.83 29.39 -7.88
N SER A 154 9.22 28.33 -8.39
CA SER A 154 8.72 27.23 -7.54
C SER A 154 9.80 26.18 -7.32
N SER A 155 9.98 25.75 -6.07
CA SER A 155 10.85 24.61 -5.73
C SER A 155 10.13 23.29 -5.92
N LEU A 156 10.74 22.36 -6.63
CA LEU A 156 10.20 20.99 -6.81
C LEU A 156 10.21 20.18 -5.51
N THR A 157 11.09 20.52 -4.56
CA THR A 157 11.35 19.71 -3.36
C THR A 157 10.79 20.31 -2.08
N LEU A 158 10.41 21.58 -2.07
CA LEU A 158 9.92 22.26 -0.87
C LEU A 158 8.68 21.53 -0.29
N ASN A 159 8.71 21.23 1.01
CA ASN A 159 7.66 20.49 1.73
C ASN A 159 7.39 19.09 1.19
N ARG A 160 8.36 18.48 0.51
CA ARG A 160 8.33 17.09 0.06
C ARG A 160 9.36 16.31 0.86
N ASN A 161 8.90 15.65 1.90
CA ASN A 161 9.71 14.71 2.68
C ASN A 161 9.22 13.31 2.41
N ARG A 162 10.14 12.42 2.02
CA ARG A 162 9.85 10.99 2.06
C ARG A 162 9.72 10.61 3.53
N ARG A 163 8.61 9.97 3.86
CA ARG A 163 8.48 9.34 5.17
C ARG A 163 9.11 7.97 5.09
N ASP A 164 10.16 7.78 5.84
CA ASP A 164 10.71 6.44 6.04
C ASP A 164 9.72 5.66 6.92
N TYR A 165 9.27 4.53 6.40
CA TYR A 165 8.47 3.60 7.19
C TYR A 165 9.43 2.88 8.14
N ILE A 166 9.22 3.09 9.43
CA ILE A 166 9.88 2.28 10.46
C ILE A 166 9.02 1.02 10.59
N GLU A 167 9.61 -0.12 10.22
CA GLU A 167 8.97 -1.41 10.47
C GLU A 167 8.91 -1.64 11.98
N LEU A 168 7.68 -1.72 12.50
CA LEU A 168 7.47 -1.94 13.93
C LEU A 168 7.81 -3.38 14.27
N ASP A 169 8.75 -3.59 15.20
CA ASP A 169 9.01 -4.91 15.77
C ASP A 169 7.80 -5.39 16.58
N LYS A 170 6.99 -6.23 15.94
CA LYS A 170 5.79 -6.82 16.53
C LYS A 170 6.06 -8.07 17.36
N SER A 171 7.30 -8.55 17.40
CA SER A 171 7.68 -9.79 18.12
C SER A 171 7.45 -9.70 19.62
N LYS A 172 7.50 -8.49 20.19
CA LYS A 172 7.34 -8.21 21.61
C LYS A 172 5.91 -7.80 22.00
N VAL A 173 5.00 -7.70 21.04
CA VAL A 173 3.62 -7.33 21.31
C VAL A 173 2.85 -8.56 21.74
N VAL A 174 2.67 -8.73 23.05
CA VAL A 174 1.79 -9.73 23.62
C VAL A 174 0.34 -9.24 23.46
N LEU A 175 -0.33 -9.74 22.44
CA LEU A 175 -1.73 -9.44 22.23
C LEU A 175 -2.58 -10.51 22.93
N PRO A 176 -3.68 -10.18 23.59
CA PRO A 176 -4.61 -11.15 24.16
C PRO A 176 -5.44 -11.86 23.07
N ILE A 177 -4.84 -12.05 21.91
CA ILE A 177 -5.44 -12.62 20.69
C ILE A 177 -5.69 -14.11 20.83
N ASP A 178 -4.96 -14.80 21.71
CA ASP A 178 -5.11 -16.26 21.95
C ASP A 178 -6.53 -16.69 22.38
N LYS A 179 -7.35 -15.74 22.79
CA LYS A 179 -8.75 -15.99 23.21
C LYS A 179 -9.77 -15.74 22.11
N LEU A 180 -9.37 -15.14 20.99
CA LEU A 180 -10.26 -14.78 19.90
C LEU A 180 -9.96 -15.66 18.69
N LYS A 181 -10.84 -16.60 18.38
CA LYS A 181 -10.77 -17.34 17.11
C LYS A 181 -10.96 -16.36 15.96
N ALA A 182 -10.06 -16.38 15.00
CA ALA A 182 -10.31 -15.74 13.73
C ALA A 182 -11.57 -16.36 13.09
N PRO A 183 -12.44 -15.57 12.44
CA PRO A 183 -13.56 -16.14 11.68
C PRO A 183 -13.02 -17.06 10.58
N GLU A 184 -13.82 -18.06 10.24
CA GLU A 184 -13.48 -18.95 9.13
C GLU A 184 -13.34 -18.14 7.85
N ARG A 185 -12.33 -18.48 7.06
CA ARG A 185 -12.08 -17.84 5.77
C ARG A 185 -13.21 -18.20 4.81
N GLN A 186 -13.92 -17.21 4.30
CA GLN A 186 -14.92 -17.39 3.27
C GLN A 186 -14.24 -17.45 1.91
N CYS A 187 -14.23 -18.65 1.30
CA CYS A 187 -13.57 -18.89 0.02
C CYS A 187 -14.45 -18.60 -1.20
N GLU A 188 -15.77 -18.52 -1.05
CA GLU A 188 -16.69 -18.66 -2.19
C GLU A 188 -17.34 -17.37 -2.70
N ALA A 189 -17.34 -16.28 -1.94
CA ALA A 189 -17.91 -15.02 -2.43
C ALA A 189 -17.31 -13.81 -1.72
N TYR A 190 -17.30 -12.67 -2.41
CA TYR A 190 -17.12 -11.36 -1.76
C TYR A 190 -18.42 -10.96 -1.05
N GLU A 191 -18.81 -11.74 -0.08
CA GLU A 191 -19.93 -11.37 0.78
C GLU A 191 -19.45 -10.37 1.82
N SER A 192 -20.27 -9.35 2.03
CA SER A 192 -20.02 -8.40 3.11
C SER A 192 -20.16 -9.12 4.45
N LEU A 193 -19.32 -8.75 5.42
CA LEU A 193 -19.43 -9.26 6.78
C LEU A 193 -20.82 -8.95 7.36
N THR A 194 -21.39 -9.88 8.11
CA THR A 194 -22.59 -9.64 8.88
C THR A 194 -22.32 -8.65 10.02
N GLU A 195 -23.36 -8.03 10.58
CA GLU A 195 -23.20 -7.10 11.71
C GLU A 195 -22.48 -7.75 12.90
N GLU A 196 -22.76 -9.02 13.18
CA GLU A 196 -22.11 -9.78 14.26
C GLU A 196 -20.64 -10.01 13.98
N GLN A 197 -20.29 -10.37 12.73
CA GLN A 197 -18.91 -10.51 12.29
C GLN A 197 -18.16 -9.18 12.36
N VAL A 198 -18.78 -8.07 11.94
CA VAL A 198 -18.17 -6.73 12.07
C VAL A 198 -17.93 -6.40 13.53
N LYS A 199 -18.89 -6.64 14.43
CA LYS A 199 -18.73 -6.41 15.87
C LYS A 199 -17.58 -7.25 16.45
N PHE A 200 -17.48 -8.51 16.03
CA PHE A 200 -16.39 -9.39 16.44
C PHE A 200 -15.03 -8.88 15.94
N GLU A 201 -14.90 -8.57 14.65
CA GLU A 201 -13.65 -8.10 14.06
C GLU A 201 -13.21 -6.74 14.64
N THR A 202 -14.15 -5.83 14.86
CA THR A 202 -13.84 -4.53 15.47
C THR A 202 -13.46 -4.64 16.94
N SER A 203 -13.97 -5.65 17.68
CA SER A 203 -13.62 -5.87 19.08
C SER A 203 -12.14 -6.24 19.28
N ARG A 204 -11.51 -6.83 18.29
CA ARG A 204 -10.08 -7.17 18.28
C ARG A 204 -9.21 -6.14 17.57
N CYS A 205 -9.78 -5.04 17.09
CA CYS A 205 -9.04 -3.99 16.41
C CYS A 205 -8.12 -3.25 17.39
N LEU A 206 -6.84 -3.16 17.05
CA LEU A 206 -5.84 -2.47 17.88
C LEU A 206 -5.87 -0.94 17.70
N GLY A 207 -6.61 -0.43 16.73
CA GLY A 207 -6.63 0.99 16.39
C GLY A 207 -5.27 1.54 15.94
N CYS A 208 -4.35 0.71 15.46
CA CYS A 208 -2.96 1.09 15.18
C CYS A 208 -2.80 2.10 14.02
N GLY A 209 -3.83 2.26 13.19
CA GLY A 209 -3.87 3.27 12.13
C GLY A 209 -4.82 4.43 12.42
N ALA A 210 -5.48 4.45 13.59
CA ALA A 210 -6.43 5.50 13.93
C ALA A 210 -5.70 6.83 14.21
N SER A 211 -6.15 7.89 13.56
CA SER A 211 -5.68 9.25 13.86
C SER A 211 -6.36 9.77 15.12
N ILE A 212 -5.57 10.15 16.12
CA ILE A 212 -6.05 10.73 17.36
C ILE A 212 -5.61 12.19 17.42
N VAL A 213 -6.55 13.09 17.62
CA VAL A 213 -6.26 14.51 17.85
C VAL A 213 -5.93 14.73 19.32
N ASP A 214 -4.75 15.29 19.60
CA ASP A 214 -4.43 15.77 20.94
C ASP A 214 -5.07 17.14 21.17
N GLU A 215 -6.24 17.16 21.76
CA GLU A 215 -7.02 18.38 22.03
C GLU A 215 -6.23 19.42 22.87
N ASN A 216 -5.31 18.98 23.72
CA ASN A 216 -4.49 19.88 24.51
C ASN A 216 -3.38 20.54 23.70
N ARG A 217 -2.97 19.94 22.60
CA ARG A 217 -1.95 20.48 21.67
C ARG A 217 -2.54 21.08 20.41
N CYS A 218 -3.77 20.78 20.11
CA CYS A 218 -4.48 21.33 18.97
C CYS A 218 -4.65 22.85 19.13
N ILE A 219 -4.32 23.59 18.08
CA ILE A 219 -4.46 25.05 18.04
C ILE A 219 -5.71 25.51 17.27
N GLY A 220 -6.53 24.57 16.80
CA GLY A 220 -7.75 24.86 16.04
C GLY A 220 -7.52 25.52 14.67
N CYS A 221 -6.37 25.30 14.03
CA CYS A 221 -6.03 25.98 12.76
C CYS A 221 -6.85 25.48 11.54
N GLY A 222 -7.61 24.40 11.65
CA GLY A 222 -8.49 23.87 10.60
C GLY A 222 -7.78 23.16 9.45
N LEU A 223 -6.45 23.06 9.44
CA LEU A 223 -5.72 22.45 8.33
C LEU A 223 -6.10 20.97 8.11
N CYS A 224 -6.38 20.22 9.18
CA CYS A 224 -6.82 18.84 9.09
C CYS A 224 -8.21 18.72 8.44
N THR A 225 -9.14 19.65 8.72
CA THR A 225 -10.49 19.65 8.13
C THR A 225 -10.45 19.93 6.64
N THR A 226 -9.59 20.84 6.19
CA THR A 226 -9.44 21.18 4.76
C THR A 226 -8.74 20.08 3.96
N ARG A 227 -8.03 19.16 4.62
CA ARG A 227 -7.30 18.06 3.97
C ARG A 227 -7.99 16.72 4.04
N CYS A 228 -9.04 16.60 4.83
CA CYS A 228 -9.81 15.37 4.92
C CYS A 228 -10.80 15.29 3.75
N HIS A 229 -10.53 14.40 2.78
CA HIS A 229 -11.42 14.18 1.64
C HIS A 229 -12.74 13.49 2.01
N PHE A 230 -12.81 12.90 3.20
CA PHE A 230 -13.98 12.15 3.69
C PHE A 230 -14.86 12.97 4.62
N ASP A 231 -14.51 14.26 4.83
CA ASP A 231 -15.21 15.14 5.79
C ASP A 231 -15.39 14.52 7.19
N ALA A 232 -14.39 13.72 7.60
CA ALA A 232 -14.41 12.97 8.85
C ALA A 232 -13.84 13.76 10.04
N ILE A 233 -13.33 14.97 9.80
CA ILE A 233 -12.71 15.82 10.83
C ILE A 233 -13.39 17.19 10.82
N HIS A 234 -14.00 17.54 11.94
CA HIS A 234 -14.68 18.81 12.13
C HIS A 234 -14.07 19.58 13.29
N LEU A 235 -14.10 20.90 13.20
CA LEU A 235 -13.79 21.77 14.34
C LEU A 235 -15.07 22.02 15.14
N SER A 236 -15.01 21.77 16.44
CA SER A 236 -16.04 22.19 17.38
C SER A 236 -15.58 23.42 18.18
N ARG A 237 -16.51 24.23 18.60
CA ARG A 237 -16.23 25.37 19.48
C ARG A 237 -16.77 25.05 20.87
N ASP A 238 -15.93 24.45 21.70
CA ASP A 238 -16.33 23.96 23.01
C ASP A 238 -16.31 25.06 24.07
N VAL A 239 -15.58 26.16 23.80
CA VAL A 239 -15.48 27.34 24.74
C VAL A 239 -15.71 28.62 23.94
N PRO A 240 -16.99 28.99 23.67
CA PRO A 240 -17.33 30.16 22.89
C PRO A 240 -16.80 31.48 23.47
N GLU A 241 -16.63 31.54 24.77
CA GLU A 241 -16.13 32.72 25.50
C GLU A 241 -14.72 33.14 25.08
N CYS A 242 -13.91 32.19 24.59
CA CYS A 242 -12.56 32.45 24.06
C CYS A 242 -12.57 33.33 22.82
N SER A 243 -13.74 33.56 22.20
CA SER A 243 -13.86 34.42 20.99
C SER A 243 -14.28 35.85 21.35
N ASN A 244 -14.50 36.17 22.59
CA ASN A 244 -14.84 37.53 23.00
C ASN A 244 -13.64 38.45 22.72
N LEU A 245 -13.88 39.56 22.03
CA LEU A 245 -12.86 40.57 21.78
C LEU A 245 -12.47 41.23 23.12
N VAL A 246 -11.22 41.15 23.45
CA VAL A 246 -10.62 41.77 24.63
C VAL A 246 -9.66 42.85 24.18
N PRO A 247 -9.64 44.01 24.85
CA PRO A 247 -8.65 45.05 24.57
C PRO A 247 -7.20 44.49 24.62
N ARG A 248 -6.33 44.98 23.76
CA ARG A 248 -4.98 44.45 23.65
C ARG A 248 -4.20 44.46 24.96
N GLU A 249 -4.45 45.50 25.79
CA GLU A 249 -3.80 45.64 27.08
C GLU A 249 -4.21 44.55 28.09
N ASP A 250 -5.42 44.01 27.96
CA ASP A 250 -5.96 42.97 28.86
C ASP A 250 -5.82 41.58 28.34
N THR A 251 -5.40 41.40 27.05
CA THR A 251 -5.29 40.08 26.40
C THR A 251 -4.46 39.08 27.23
N MET A 252 -3.31 39.52 27.75
CA MET A 252 -2.44 38.66 28.56
C MET A 252 -3.08 38.24 29.87
N LYS A 253 -3.82 39.16 30.54
CA LYS A 253 -4.51 38.86 31.83
C LYS A 253 -5.57 37.76 31.63
N VAL A 254 -6.29 37.82 30.49
CA VAL A 254 -7.35 36.87 30.17
C VAL A 254 -6.77 35.55 29.70
N MET A 255 -5.68 35.57 28.90
CA MET A 255 -5.07 34.33 28.34
C MET A 255 -4.23 33.56 29.34
N LEU A 256 -3.57 34.20 30.28
CA LEU A 256 -2.65 33.58 31.25
C LEU A 256 -3.25 32.38 31.99
N PRO A 257 -4.49 32.45 32.55
CA PRO A 257 -5.12 31.32 33.22
C PRO A 257 -5.33 30.11 32.30
N TYR A 258 -5.73 30.34 31.04
CA TYR A 258 -5.92 29.28 30.03
C TYR A 258 -4.60 28.65 29.64
N MET A 259 -3.58 29.46 29.44
CA MET A 259 -2.23 28.97 29.11
C MET A 259 -1.66 28.13 30.26
N ALA A 260 -1.79 28.54 31.50
CA ALA A 260 -1.33 27.79 32.66
C ALA A 260 -2.07 26.47 32.81
N LYS A 261 -3.41 26.50 32.68
CA LYS A 261 -4.25 25.27 32.74
C LYS A 261 -3.89 24.29 31.60
N ARG A 262 -3.65 24.80 30.41
CA ARG A 262 -3.23 23.98 29.25
C ARG A 262 -1.85 23.36 29.49
N ALA A 263 -0.87 24.15 29.94
CA ALA A 263 0.48 23.67 30.24
C ALA A 263 0.46 22.55 31.30
N ALA A 264 -0.34 22.73 32.36
CA ALA A 264 -0.51 21.71 33.39
C ALA A 264 -1.10 20.41 32.83
N LYS A 265 -2.13 20.49 31.98
CA LYS A 265 -2.72 19.31 31.34
C LYS A 265 -1.73 18.57 30.46
N ILE A 266 -0.93 19.30 29.68
CA ILE A 266 0.12 18.70 28.82
C ILE A 266 1.16 18.01 29.68
N ALA A 267 1.66 18.66 30.73
CA ALA A 267 2.66 18.08 31.63
C ALA A 267 2.17 16.80 32.31
N ILE A 268 0.90 16.77 32.77
CA ILE A 268 0.30 15.58 33.38
C ILE A 268 0.20 14.44 32.34
N LYS A 269 -0.19 14.75 31.12
CA LYS A 269 -0.29 13.76 30.04
C LYS A 269 1.08 13.17 29.68
N ASP A 270 2.09 14.01 29.54
CA ASP A 270 3.45 13.59 29.24
C ASP A 270 4.03 12.74 30.38
N LEU A 271 3.71 13.07 31.65
CA LEU A 271 4.09 12.26 32.81
C LEU A 271 3.43 10.89 32.80
N LYS A 272 2.10 10.83 32.53
CA LYS A 272 1.38 9.56 32.40
C LYS A 272 1.94 8.69 31.29
N ALA A 273 2.25 9.27 30.12
CA ALA A 273 2.87 8.54 29.01
C ALA A 273 4.25 7.95 29.38
N LYS A 274 5.07 8.68 30.16
CA LYS A 274 6.36 8.18 30.65
C LYS A 274 6.24 7.09 31.72
N LEU A 275 5.15 7.05 32.47
CA LEU A 275 4.90 6.06 33.51
C LEU A 275 4.16 4.81 32.99
N GLY A 276 3.89 4.74 31.66
CA GLY A 276 3.21 3.58 31.05
C GLY A 276 1.76 3.41 31.47
N LYS A 277 1.11 4.46 31.91
CA LYS A 277 -0.31 4.47 32.32
C LYS A 277 -1.17 5.30 31.36
#